data_3f3ca77040ea8485997d963a8a3f91a6
#
_entry.id   3f3ca77040ea8485997d963a8a3f91a6
#
_cell.length_a   1.000
_cell.length_b   1.000
_cell.length_c   1.000
_cell.angle_alpha   90.00
_cell.angle_beta   90.00
_cell.angle_gamma   90.00
#
_symmetry.space_group_name_H-M   'P 1'
#
loop_
_entity.id
_entity.type
_entity.pdbx_description
1 polymer ?
#
loop_
_entity_poly.entity_id
_entity_poly.type
_entity_poly.pdbx_seq_one_letter_code
_entity_poly.pdbx_strand_id
1 'polypeptide(L)'
;MTGRRARGEGGLHWDESRQRWIATVTVGYTPDGKRIVRKGSGKTKTEARTKLREKIRDYEDGLALVQDGHTVADALNDWLTYGLTQQSENTKSNYTTLVRSHIISDLGARKLRDLSATDVDRWLLAKSHHLSTRTLRLLHSLLNRAVNRAMARDKVKRNVVALCAVPTGRSGRPSKSLTFDQALALLVAAEGSSLHAYIVLSLLTGARTEELRALTWARVDLAGDPDRNPPTPPAIQVWRSVRVDGDTKTKNSRRTLALPARCVSALTAHHERQGRPDADSLVFASTAGTALDRHNVLRAFRPVVAKAGLDPSDWTPRELRHSFVSLLSDSGMSIEQIADLCGHSGTTVTEGVYRHQLRPVLLSGAITMDRLFGAES
;
A
#
# COMPACT_ATOMS: atom_id res chain seq x y z
N MET A 1 20.60 13.91 67.95
CA MET A 1 20.66 15.00 66.95
C MET A 1 20.38 14.45 65.58
N THR A 2 19.15 14.65 65.06
CA THR A 2 18.76 14.22 63.73
C THR A 2 19.21 15.26 62.70
N GLY A 3 20.31 14.96 62.00
CA GLY A 3 20.85 15.84 60.96
C GLY A 3 19.81 16.17 59.90
N ARG A 4 19.67 17.47 59.58
CA ARG A 4 18.79 17.99 58.51
C ARG A 4 19.28 17.44 57.19
N ARG A 5 18.43 16.65 56.49
CA ARG A 5 18.73 16.05 55.17
C ARG A 5 19.00 17.14 54.14
N ALA A 6 20.03 16.96 53.30
CA ALA A 6 20.34 17.89 52.24
C ALA A 6 19.17 17.95 51.21
N ARG A 7 18.97 19.14 50.61
CA ARG A 7 17.97 19.35 49.57
C ARG A 7 18.31 18.45 48.36
N GLY A 8 17.43 17.47 48.06
CA GLY A 8 17.64 16.50 46.96
C GLY A 8 17.91 15.06 47.43
N GLU A 9 18.25 14.81 48.68
CA GLU A 9 18.32 13.47 49.27
C GLU A 9 16.91 12.92 49.45
N GLY A 10 16.48 12.00 48.56
CA GLY A 10 15.17 11.37 48.59
C GLY A 10 14.85 10.68 49.94
N GLY A 11 13.57 10.44 50.21
CA GLY A 11 13.10 9.68 51.36
C GLY A 11 13.32 8.18 51.17
N LEU A 12 13.74 7.47 52.26
CA LEU A 12 13.75 6.01 52.29
C LEU A 12 12.99 5.58 53.56
N HIS A 13 11.91 4.82 53.37
CA HIS A 13 11.09 4.31 54.47
C HIS A 13 10.64 2.88 54.22
N TRP A 14 10.29 2.17 55.24
CA TRP A 14 9.67 0.85 55.16
C TRP A 14 8.17 1.00 55.06
N ASP A 15 7.56 0.31 54.10
CA ASP A 15 6.11 0.22 53.96
C ASP A 15 5.64 -1.12 54.52
N GLU A 16 5.03 -1.07 55.70
CA GLU A 16 4.55 -2.27 56.40
C GLU A 16 3.44 -2.97 55.66
N SER A 17 2.57 -2.25 54.98
CA SER A 17 1.45 -2.84 54.25
C SER A 17 1.89 -3.68 53.03
N ARG A 18 3.00 -3.22 52.42
CA ARG A 18 3.58 -3.89 51.23
C ARG A 18 4.82 -4.71 51.55
N GLN A 19 5.26 -4.73 52.81
CA GLN A 19 6.49 -5.41 53.28
C GLN A 19 7.70 -5.09 52.39
N ARG A 20 7.92 -3.78 52.08
CA ARG A 20 8.99 -3.31 51.18
C ARG A 20 9.57 -1.98 51.60
N TRP A 21 10.84 -1.79 51.26
CA TRP A 21 11.48 -0.48 51.32
C TRP A 21 11.04 0.37 50.13
N ILE A 22 10.67 1.64 50.41
CA ILE A 22 10.32 2.63 49.42
C ILE A 22 11.31 3.78 49.48
N ALA A 23 12.01 4.02 48.35
CA ALA A 23 12.87 5.17 48.15
C ALA A 23 12.13 6.20 47.27
N THR A 24 12.16 7.48 47.62
CA THR A 24 11.43 8.53 46.88
C THR A 24 12.31 9.76 46.69
N VAL A 25 12.21 10.42 45.53
CA VAL A 25 12.85 11.69 45.25
C VAL A 25 11.95 12.59 44.41
N THR A 26 12.00 13.91 44.61
CA THR A 26 11.36 14.87 43.73
C THR A 26 12.33 15.20 42.61
N VAL A 27 11.93 14.96 41.35
CA VAL A 27 12.75 15.16 40.14
C VAL A 27 12.37 16.42 39.37
N GLY A 28 11.27 17.09 39.70
CA GLY A 28 10.83 18.31 39.05
C GLY A 28 9.42 18.70 39.45
N TYR A 29 8.83 19.63 38.69
CA TYR A 29 7.46 20.09 38.85
C TYR A 29 6.74 20.09 37.52
N THR A 30 5.41 19.83 37.52
CA THR A 30 4.55 19.98 36.35
C THR A 30 4.38 21.46 36.01
N PRO A 31 3.90 21.83 34.81
CA PRO A 31 3.54 23.21 34.48
C PRO A 31 2.56 23.85 35.50
N ASP A 32 1.71 23.02 36.12
CA ASP A 32 0.76 23.46 37.19
C ASP A 32 1.41 23.55 38.59
N GLY A 33 2.74 23.44 38.69
CA GLY A 33 3.48 23.55 39.95
C GLY A 33 3.42 22.32 40.87
N LYS A 34 2.83 21.19 40.44
CA LYS A 34 2.79 19.94 41.23
C LYS A 34 4.12 19.19 41.17
N ARG A 35 4.55 18.64 42.33
CA ARG A 35 5.79 17.88 42.41
C ARG A 35 5.75 16.60 41.59
N ILE A 36 6.77 16.39 40.77
CA ILE A 36 7.02 15.13 40.09
C ILE A 36 7.90 14.27 40.97
N VAL A 37 7.34 13.21 41.56
CA VAL A 37 8.04 12.30 42.47
C VAL A 37 8.33 10.96 41.79
N ARG A 38 9.56 10.48 41.92
CA ARG A 38 9.92 9.11 41.51
C ARG A 38 10.05 8.23 42.75
N LYS A 39 9.58 6.95 42.59
CA LYS A 39 9.61 5.97 43.70
C LYS A 39 10.26 4.68 43.20
N GLY A 40 11.23 4.17 43.95
CA GLY A 40 11.78 2.83 43.81
C GLY A 40 11.32 1.96 44.99
N SER A 41 10.95 0.71 44.75
CA SER A 41 10.58 -0.22 45.85
C SER A 41 11.34 -1.53 45.72
N GLY A 42 11.74 -2.12 46.87
CA GLY A 42 12.47 -3.37 46.92
C GLY A 42 12.36 -4.04 48.26
N LYS A 43 12.70 -5.34 48.32
CA LYS A 43 12.76 -6.09 49.60
C LYS A 43 13.89 -5.58 50.50
N THR A 44 14.93 -5.00 49.90
CA THR A 44 16.07 -4.41 50.64
C THR A 44 16.17 -2.91 50.33
N LYS A 45 16.86 -2.16 51.23
CA LYS A 45 17.19 -0.72 51.05
C LYS A 45 17.97 -0.49 49.75
N THR A 46 18.92 -1.39 49.45
CA THR A 46 19.77 -1.32 48.26
C THR A 46 18.94 -1.49 47.00
N GLU A 47 18.06 -2.49 46.94
CA GLU A 47 17.18 -2.72 45.82
C GLU A 47 16.25 -1.51 45.55
N ALA A 48 15.66 -0.94 46.59
CA ALA A 48 14.80 0.23 46.48
C ALA A 48 15.57 1.44 45.92
N ARG A 49 16.82 1.66 46.38
CA ARG A 49 17.70 2.72 45.87
C ARG A 49 18.14 2.50 44.43
N THR A 50 18.49 1.28 44.05
CA THR A 50 18.88 0.93 42.67
C THR A 50 17.73 1.21 41.70
N LYS A 51 16.52 0.71 42.00
CA LYS A 51 15.32 0.99 41.20
C LYS A 51 14.96 2.48 41.14
N LEU A 52 15.23 3.23 42.23
CA LEU A 52 15.03 4.68 42.22
C LEU A 52 16.04 5.37 41.29
N ARG A 53 17.32 4.98 41.32
CA ARG A 53 18.38 5.54 40.44
C ARG A 53 18.06 5.28 38.96
N GLU A 54 17.57 4.07 38.60
CA GLU A 54 17.13 3.75 37.26
C GLU A 54 16.02 4.72 36.79
N LYS A 55 15.02 4.95 37.64
CA LYS A 55 13.91 5.89 37.33
C LYS A 55 14.33 7.36 37.26
N ILE A 56 15.36 7.76 38.06
CA ILE A 56 15.94 9.12 37.97
C ILE A 56 16.66 9.24 36.62
N ARG A 57 17.50 8.27 36.26
CA ARG A 57 18.22 8.27 35.00
C ARG A 57 17.23 8.29 33.81
N ASP A 58 16.13 7.53 33.87
CA ASP A 58 15.07 7.58 32.87
C ASP A 58 14.44 8.98 32.76
N TYR A 59 14.30 9.69 33.88
CA TYR A 59 13.76 11.06 33.86
C TYR A 59 14.78 12.07 33.30
N GLU A 60 16.06 11.96 33.68
CA GLU A 60 17.16 12.80 33.20
C GLU A 60 17.40 12.59 31.71
N ASP A 61 17.19 11.38 31.18
CA ASP A 61 17.25 11.04 29.78
C ASP A 61 16.02 11.56 28.97
N GLY A 62 15.15 12.38 29.59
CA GLY A 62 13.96 12.95 28.96
C GLY A 62 12.79 11.98 28.81
N LEU A 63 12.86 10.77 29.36
CA LEU A 63 11.76 9.81 29.35
C LEU A 63 10.67 10.26 30.32
N ALA A 64 9.84 11.20 29.87
CA ALA A 64 8.68 11.64 30.61
C ALA A 64 7.74 10.47 30.88
N LEU A 65 7.55 10.12 32.18
CA LEU A 65 6.45 9.27 32.66
C LEU A 65 6.11 8.08 31.75
N VAL A 66 7.06 7.18 31.53
CA VAL A 66 6.69 5.86 31.00
C VAL A 66 5.75 5.22 32.03
N GLN A 67 4.45 5.29 31.78
CA GLN A 67 3.53 4.43 32.50
C GLN A 67 4.06 3.01 32.35
N ASP A 68 4.24 2.33 33.47
CA ASP A 68 4.88 1.01 33.59
C ASP A 68 4.08 -0.10 32.89
N GLY A 69 3.62 0.12 31.67
CA GLY A 69 2.72 -0.78 30.98
C GLY A 69 2.52 -0.52 29.48
N HIS A 70 3.14 0.53 28.89
CA HIS A 70 2.94 0.81 27.47
C HIS A 70 3.39 -0.38 26.61
N THR A 71 2.42 -0.96 25.88
CA THR A 71 2.63 -2.16 25.08
C THR A 71 2.91 -1.83 23.62
N VAL A 72 3.31 -2.82 22.85
CA VAL A 72 3.41 -2.72 21.38
C VAL A 72 2.03 -2.41 20.77
N ALA A 73 0.94 -3.00 21.31
CA ALA A 73 -0.41 -2.69 20.86
C ALA A 73 -0.78 -1.23 21.10
N ASP A 74 -0.41 -0.65 22.26
CA ASP A 74 -0.67 0.78 22.55
C ASP A 74 0.07 1.68 21.57
N ALA A 75 1.35 1.39 21.27
CA ALA A 75 2.13 2.15 20.30
C ALA A 75 1.54 2.07 18.88
N LEU A 76 1.05 0.90 18.48
CA LEU A 76 0.40 0.71 17.18
C LEU A 76 -0.95 1.42 17.10
N ASN A 77 -1.77 1.35 18.13
CA ASN A 77 -3.07 2.02 18.19
C ASN A 77 -2.90 3.56 18.18
N ASP A 78 -1.93 4.09 18.93
CA ASP A 78 -1.59 5.52 18.90
C ASP A 78 -1.15 5.94 17.50
N TRP A 79 -0.31 5.12 16.83
CA TRP A 79 0.12 5.41 15.49
C TRP A 79 -1.03 5.32 14.46
N LEU A 80 -1.92 4.33 14.56
CA LEU A 80 -3.09 4.22 13.69
C LEU A 80 -4.02 5.43 13.85
N THR A 81 -4.18 5.94 15.08
CA THR A 81 -5.07 7.07 15.37
C THR A 81 -4.49 8.39 14.86
N TYR A 82 -3.22 8.66 15.12
CA TYR A 82 -2.63 9.98 14.89
C TYR A 82 -1.53 10.03 13.82
N GLY A 83 -1.00 8.89 13.40
CA GLY A 83 0.11 8.81 12.45
C GLY A 83 -0.32 8.69 10.99
N LEU A 84 -1.63 8.57 10.74
CA LEU A 84 -2.20 8.32 9.40
C LEU A 84 -3.06 9.46 8.87
N THR A 85 -2.94 10.66 9.42
CA THR A 85 -3.80 11.82 9.09
C THR A 85 -3.81 12.18 7.60
N GLN A 86 -2.70 11.99 6.90
CA GLN A 86 -2.55 12.30 5.47
C GLN A 86 -2.83 11.10 4.55
N GLN A 87 -3.24 9.95 5.09
CA GLN A 87 -3.48 8.76 4.30
C GLN A 87 -4.95 8.63 3.90
N SER A 88 -5.18 8.07 2.69
CA SER A 88 -6.54 7.75 2.24
C SER A 88 -7.21 6.72 3.15
N GLU A 89 -8.53 6.75 3.27
CA GLU A 89 -9.31 5.82 4.10
C GLU A 89 -9.04 4.34 3.74
N ASN A 90 -8.88 4.04 2.46
CA ASN A 90 -8.53 2.69 2.01
C ASN A 90 -7.14 2.26 2.51
N THR A 91 -6.18 3.18 2.55
CA THR A 91 -4.84 2.91 3.11
C THR A 91 -4.91 2.71 4.62
N LYS A 92 -5.69 3.54 5.33
CA LYS A 92 -5.91 3.40 6.78
C LYS A 92 -6.55 2.05 7.10
N SER A 93 -7.62 1.67 6.40
CA SER A 93 -8.30 0.39 6.56
C SER A 93 -7.36 -0.80 6.33
N ASN A 94 -6.58 -0.78 5.25
CA ASN A 94 -5.61 -1.82 4.94
C ASN A 94 -4.51 -1.93 6.01
N TYR A 95 -3.96 -0.80 6.47
CA TYR A 95 -2.95 -0.79 7.52
C TYR A 95 -3.52 -1.29 8.86
N THR A 96 -4.74 -0.88 9.20
CA THR A 96 -5.44 -1.35 10.40
C THR A 96 -5.62 -2.87 10.37
N THR A 97 -6.06 -3.41 9.23
CA THR A 97 -6.21 -4.86 9.06
C THR A 97 -4.89 -5.59 9.24
N LEU A 98 -3.83 -5.14 8.55
CA LEU A 98 -2.50 -5.75 8.65
C LEU A 98 -1.92 -5.67 10.07
N VAL A 99 -2.04 -4.51 10.72
CA VAL A 99 -1.55 -4.30 12.09
C VAL A 99 -2.27 -5.21 13.07
N ARG A 100 -3.60 -5.29 12.99
CA ARG A 100 -4.38 -6.13 13.91
C ARG A 100 -4.14 -7.63 13.68
N SER A 101 -4.17 -8.07 12.41
CA SER A 101 -4.08 -9.50 12.07
C SER A 101 -2.68 -10.08 12.20
N HIS A 102 -1.62 -9.27 12.10
CA HIS A 102 -0.26 -9.80 12.02
C HIS A 102 0.69 -9.26 13.08
N ILE A 103 0.49 -8.03 13.58
CA ILE A 103 1.43 -7.46 14.55
C ILE A 103 0.85 -7.52 15.96
N ILE A 104 -0.36 -7.00 16.17
CA ILE A 104 -0.98 -7.01 17.51
C ILE A 104 -1.27 -8.43 17.98
N SER A 105 -1.71 -9.32 17.07
CA SER A 105 -1.95 -10.73 17.41
C SER A 105 -0.73 -11.44 18.01
N ASP A 106 0.47 -11.08 17.57
CA ASP A 106 1.69 -11.80 17.93
C ASP A 106 2.55 -11.04 18.95
N LEU A 107 2.69 -9.73 18.78
CA LEU A 107 3.59 -8.89 19.59
C LEU A 107 2.83 -7.91 20.50
N GLY A 108 1.53 -7.75 20.32
CA GLY A 108 0.76 -6.67 20.95
C GLY A 108 0.84 -6.62 22.48
N ALA A 109 0.81 -7.76 23.12
CA ALA A 109 0.88 -7.88 24.59
C ALA A 109 2.29 -7.57 25.17
N ARG A 110 3.34 -7.57 24.33
CA ARG A 110 4.70 -7.29 24.76
C ARG A 110 4.81 -5.84 25.21
N LYS A 111 5.42 -5.59 26.37
CA LYS A 111 5.75 -4.23 26.79
C LYS A 111 6.77 -3.64 25.81
N LEU A 112 6.52 -2.43 25.35
CA LEU A 112 7.36 -1.79 24.32
C LEU A 112 8.83 -1.66 24.73
N ARG A 113 9.09 -1.38 26.02
CA ARG A 113 10.45 -1.30 26.59
C ARG A 113 11.20 -2.63 26.59
N ASP A 114 10.43 -3.75 26.64
CA ASP A 114 10.98 -5.11 26.73
C ASP A 114 11.05 -5.78 25.33
N LEU A 115 10.60 -5.08 24.28
CA LEU A 115 10.73 -5.54 22.90
C LEU A 115 12.20 -5.55 22.50
N SER A 116 12.70 -6.71 22.10
CA SER A 116 14.09 -6.88 21.64
C SER A 116 14.15 -7.07 20.11
N ALA A 117 15.33 -6.82 19.51
CA ALA A 117 15.58 -7.14 18.11
C ALA A 117 15.34 -8.64 17.82
N THR A 118 15.75 -9.51 18.73
CA THR A 118 15.53 -10.96 18.63
C THR A 118 14.05 -11.34 18.58
N ASP A 119 13.16 -10.62 19.30
CA ASP A 119 11.72 -10.86 19.22
C ASP A 119 11.19 -10.50 17.83
N VAL A 120 11.64 -9.38 17.28
CA VAL A 120 11.25 -8.91 15.94
C VAL A 120 11.78 -9.84 14.85
N ASP A 121 13.03 -10.26 14.93
CA ASP A 121 13.64 -11.20 13.96
C ASP A 121 12.91 -12.54 13.97
N ARG A 122 12.63 -13.10 15.14
CA ARG A 122 11.87 -14.35 15.30
C ARG A 122 10.45 -14.22 14.73
N TRP A 123 9.78 -13.11 14.99
CA TRP A 123 8.45 -12.84 14.46
C TRP A 123 8.45 -12.72 12.94
N LEU A 124 9.38 -11.95 12.36
CA LEU A 124 9.51 -11.81 10.90
C LEU A 124 9.82 -13.16 10.24
N LEU A 125 10.71 -13.96 10.84
CA LEU A 125 11.03 -15.29 10.34
C LEU A 125 9.81 -16.21 10.36
N ALA A 126 9.05 -16.24 11.45
CA ALA A 126 7.81 -17.02 11.51
C ALA A 126 6.79 -16.61 10.44
N LYS A 127 6.62 -15.30 10.22
CA LYS A 127 5.73 -14.77 9.18
C LYS A 127 6.23 -15.05 7.76
N SER A 128 7.53 -15.22 7.53
CA SER A 128 8.10 -15.47 6.19
C SER A 128 7.65 -16.79 5.58
N HIS A 129 7.28 -17.77 6.41
CA HIS A 129 6.72 -19.05 5.95
C HIS A 129 5.34 -18.92 5.27
N HIS A 130 4.62 -17.82 5.50
CA HIS A 130 3.23 -17.65 5.05
C HIS A 130 3.00 -16.39 4.21
N LEU A 131 3.84 -15.36 4.36
CA LEU A 131 3.66 -14.07 3.73
C LEU A 131 4.73 -13.79 2.67
N SER A 132 4.36 -12.96 1.68
CA SER A 132 5.32 -12.51 0.67
C SER A 132 6.32 -11.52 1.27
N THR A 133 7.54 -11.46 0.70
CA THR A 133 8.57 -10.48 1.06
C THR A 133 8.03 -9.05 1.06
N ARG A 134 7.15 -8.71 0.11
CA ARG A 134 6.50 -7.38 0.05
C ARG A 134 5.63 -7.12 1.27
N THR A 135 4.83 -8.10 1.69
CA THR A 135 3.99 -7.98 2.89
C THR A 135 4.84 -7.87 4.15
N LEU A 136 5.91 -8.67 4.26
CA LEU A 136 6.85 -8.59 5.39
C LEU A 136 7.50 -7.23 5.50
N ARG A 137 7.98 -6.65 4.38
CA ARG A 137 8.53 -5.29 4.35
C ARG A 137 7.50 -4.25 4.79
N LEU A 138 6.25 -4.42 4.40
CA LEU A 138 5.18 -3.53 4.84
C LEU A 138 4.94 -3.67 6.35
N LEU A 139 4.78 -4.88 6.89
CA LEU A 139 4.61 -5.11 8.33
C LEU A 139 5.76 -4.54 9.16
N HIS A 140 7.00 -4.78 8.74
CA HIS A 140 8.19 -4.19 9.36
C HIS A 140 8.12 -2.65 9.34
N SER A 141 7.77 -2.05 8.20
CA SER A 141 7.63 -0.59 8.07
C SER A 141 6.54 -0.02 8.99
N LEU A 142 5.40 -0.72 9.13
CA LEU A 142 4.31 -0.28 10.01
C LEU A 142 4.74 -0.30 11.49
N LEU A 143 5.36 -1.40 11.94
CA LEU A 143 5.89 -1.53 13.29
C LEU A 143 6.99 -0.49 13.55
N ASN A 144 7.91 -0.32 12.61
CA ASN A 144 9.00 0.67 12.71
C ASN A 144 8.46 2.10 12.87
N ARG A 145 7.43 2.48 12.12
CA ARG A 145 6.78 3.80 12.22
C ARG A 145 6.09 4.00 13.57
N ALA A 146 5.41 2.97 14.08
CA ALA A 146 4.74 3.02 15.37
C ALA A 146 5.76 3.17 16.52
N VAL A 147 6.87 2.42 16.49
CA VAL A 147 7.93 2.52 17.50
C VAL A 147 8.67 3.84 17.40
N ASN A 148 8.95 4.37 16.19
CA ASN A 148 9.54 5.70 16.01
C ASN A 148 8.64 6.79 16.59
N ARG A 149 7.31 6.68 16.38
CA ARG A 149 6.36 7.61 16.96
C ARG A 149 6.36 7.52 18.50
N ALA A 150 6.39 6.31 19.04
CA ALA A 150 6.49 6.09 20.49
C ALA A 150 7.80 6.65 21.06
N MET A 151 8.93 6.49 20.36
CA MET A 151 10.22 7.06 20.72
C MET A 151 10.18 8.59 20.74
N ALA A 152 9.60 9.23 19.72
CA ALA A 152 9.42 10.69 19.65
C ALA A 152 8.47 11.25 20.74
N ARG A 153 7.84 10.39 21.54
CA ARG A 153 6.96 10.72 22.68
C ARG A 153 7.46 10.14 23.97
N ASP A 154 8.75 9.85 24.03
CA ASP A 154 9.45 9.37 25.21
C ASP A 154 8.83 8.10 25.84
N LYS A 155 8.16 7.26 25.03
CA LYS A 155 7.62 5.98 25.49
C LYS A 155 8.65 4.84 25.45
N VAL A 156 9.70 4.97 24.66
CA VAL A 156 10.82 4.02 24.55
C VAL A 156 12.09 4.76 24.13
N LYS A 157 13.24 4.33 24.64
CA LYS A 157 14.54 4.99 24.40
C LYS A 157 15.08 4.79 22.98
N ARG A 158 14.83 3.64 22.38
CA ARG A 158 15.38 3.28 21.07
C ARG A 158 14.39 2.44 20.27
N ASN A 159 14.50 2.54 18.97
CA ASN A 159 13.76 1.69 18.06
C ASN A 159 14.59 0.45 17.67
N VAL A 160 14.28 -0.67 18.28
CA VAL A 160 14.93 -1.96 17.99
C VAL A 160 14.52 -2.54 16.64
N VAL A 161 13.34 -2.17 16.13
CA VAL A 161 12.82 -2.65 14.84
C VAL A 161 13.70 -2.19 13.69
N ALA A 162 14.25 -0.99 13.77
CA ALA A 162 15.14 -0.44 12.74
C ALA A 162 16.46 -1.24 12.57
N LEU A 163 16.81 -2.07 13.55
CA LEU A 163 18.02 -2.92 13.53
C LEU A 163 17.78 -4.28 12.85
N CYS A 164 16.53 -4.62 12.57
CA CYS A 164 16.13 -5.94 12.06
C CYS A 164 16.04 -5.94 10.55
N ALA A 165 16.59 -6.97 9.90
CA ALA A 165 16.45 -7.19 8.48
C ALA A 165 15.16 -7.96 8.15
N VAL A 166 14.55 -7.65 7.00
CA VAL A 166 13.37 -8.36 6.56
C VAL A 166 13.78 -9.62 5.78
N PRO A 167 13.44 -10.83 6.23
CA PRO A 167 13.77 -12.05 5.53
C PRO A 167 13.00 -12.16 4.21
N THR A 168 13.50 -13.01 3.32
CA THR A 168 12.78 -13.39 2.10
C THR A 168 11.59 -14.26 2.50
N GLY A 169 10.40 -13.85 2.11
CA GLY A 169 9.16 -14.59 2.30
C GLY A 169 8.78 -15.40 1.06
N ARG A 170 7.54 -15.89 1.02
CA ARG A 170 7.02 -16.60 -0.14
C ARG A 170 7.07 -15.72 -1.39
N SER A 171 7.34 -16.33 -2.53
CA SER A 171 7.18 -15.68 -3.82
C SER A 171 5.73 -15.24 -3.99
N GLY A 172 5.53 -13.98 -4.33
CA GLY A 172 4.21 -13.49 -4.71
C GLY A 172 3.78 -14.12 -6.04
N ARG A 173 2.47 -14.05 -6.34
CA ARG A 173 1.99 -14.42 -7.67
C ARG A 173 2.69 -13.53 -8.71
N PRO A 174 3.38 -14.12 -9.71
CA PRO A 174 3.98 -13.34 -10.78
C PRO A 174 2.91 -12.52 -11.51
N SER A 175 3.24 -11.32 -11.95
CA SER A 175 2.41 -10.59 -12.88
C SER A 175 2.42 -11.35 -14.22
N LYS A 176 1.25 -11.65 -14.76
CA LYS A 176 1.10 -12.34 -16.05
C LYS A 176 0.61 -11.36 -17.11
N SER A 177 0.98 -11.59 -18.34
CA SER A 177 0.44 -10.91 -19.52
C SER A 177 -0.04 -11.96 -20.52
N LEU A 178 -1.14 -11.64 -21.19
CA LEU A 178 -1.65 -12.44 -22.31
C LEU A 178 -0.67 -12.34 -23.50
N THR A 179 -0.46 -13.43 -24.20
CA THR A 179 0.10 -13.40 -25.55
C THR A 179 -0.91 -12.73 -26.49
N PHE A 180 -0.47 -12.38 -27.70
CA PHE A 180 -1.37 -11.79 -28.72
C PHE A 180 -2.56 -12.71 -29.00
N ASP A 181 -2.33 -14.01 -29.21
CA ASP A 181 -3.38 -14.99 -29.51
C ASP A 181 -4.35 -15.18 -28.33
N GLN A 182 -3.83 -15.21 -27.08
CA GLN A 182 -4.66 -15.26 -25.88
C GLN A 182 -5.51 -14.00 -25.72
N ALA A 183 -4.95 -12.83 -26.03
CA ALA A 183 -5.68 -11.57 -26.00
C ALA A 183 -6.81 -11.55 -27.05
N LEU A 184 -6.52 -12.04 -28.26
CA LEU A 184 -7.53 -12.17 -29.32
C LEU A 184 -8.62 -13.15 -28.91
N ALA A 185 -8.27 -14.34 -28.43
CA ALA A 185 -9.22 -15.33 -27.92
C ALA A 185 -10.13 -14.77 -26.82
N LEU A 186 -9.56 -13.99 -25.88
CA LEU A 186 -10.32 -13.35 -24.81
C LEU A 186 -11.30 -12.30 -25.34
N LEU A 187 -10.88 -11.50 -26.33
CA LEU A 187 -11.76 -10.50 -26.97
C LEU A 187 -12.95 -11.17 -27.69
N VAL A 188 -12.70 -12.26 -28.39
CA VAL A 188 -13.76 -13.07 -29.05
C VAL A 188 -14.67 -13.72 -28.00
N ALA A 189 -14.10 -14.32 -26.96
CA ALA A 189 -14.86 -14.95 -25.88
C ALA A 189 -15.74 -13.94 -25.11
N ALA A 190 -15.33 -12.69 -25.06
CA ALA A 190 -16.07 -11.62 -24.40
C ALA A 190 -17.32 -11.17 -25.18
N GLU A 191 -17.38 -11.44 -26.49
CA GLU A 191 -18.53 -11.08 -27.30
C GLU A 191 -19.83 -11.68 -26.75
N GLY A 192 -20.87 -10.86 -26.68
CA GLY A 192 -22.17 -11.24 -26.10
C GLY A 192 -22.21 -11.21 -24.54
N SER A 193 -21.07 -11.08 -23.85
CA SER A 193 -21.08 -10.95 -22.39
C SER A 193 -21.47 -9.54 -21.97
N SER A 194 -22.01 -9.41 -20.74
CA SER A 194 -22.27 -8.10 -20.13
C SER A 194 -20.98 -7.30 -19.89
N LEU A 195 -19.83 -7.96 -19.83
CA LEU A 195 -18.52 -7.37 -19.58
C LEU A 195 -17.72 -7.07 -20.86
N HIS A 196 -18.31 -7.28 -22.06
CA HIS A 196 -17.61 -7.12 -23.34
C HIS A 196 -16.92 -5.77 -23.47
N ALA A 197 -17.66 -4.67 -23.40
CA ALA A 197 -17.08 -3.32 -23.54
C ALA A 197 -16.02 -3.03 -22.46
N TYR A 198 -16.20 -3.53 -21.23
CA TYR A 198 -15.23 -3.38 -20.15
C TYR A 198 -13.90 -4.09 -20.47
N ILE A 199 -13.96 -5.34 -20.97
CA ILE A 199 -12.77 -6.12 -21.31
C ILE A 199 -12.04 -5.48 -22.49
N VAL A 200 -12.77 -5.11 -23.55
CA VAL A 200 -12.22 -4.44 -24.74
C VAL A 200 -11.51 -3.16 -24.32
N LEU A 201 -12.18 -2.29 -23.57
CA LEU A 201 -11.63 -1.02 -23.14
C LEU A 201 -10.42 -1.19 -22.20
N SER A 202 -10.50 -2.12 -21.25
CA SER A 202 -9.41 -2.40 -20.32
C SER A 202 -8.16 -2.91 -21.03
N LEU A 203 -8.32 -3.84 -21.98
CA LEU A 203 -7.21 -4.45 -22.71
C LEU A 203 -6.59 -3.50 -23.75
N LEU A 204 -7.40 -2.70 -24.44
CA LEU A 204 -6.92 -1.89 -25.57
C LEU A 204 -6.55 -0.44 -25.18
N THR A 205 -6.85 0.01 -23.98
CA THR A 205 -6.45 1.33 -23.48
C THR A 205 -5.53 1.29 -22.27
N GLY A 206 -5.40 0.13 -21.64
CA GLY A 206 -4.62 -0.04 -20.42
C GLY A 206 -5.13 0.78 -19.23
N ALA A 207 -6.36 1.30 -19.26
CA ALA A 207 -6.97 2.01 -18.15
C ALA A 207 -7.04 1.12 -16.88
N ARG A 208 -6.87 1.71 -15.70
CA ARG A 208 -6.95 0.95 -14.44
C ARG A 208 -8.39 0.52 -14.17
N THR A 209 -8.57 -0.61 -13.53
CA THR A 209 -9.89 -1.13 -13.15
C THR A 209 -10.72 -0.12 -12.35
N GLU A 210 -10.09 0.64 -11.45
CA GLU A 210 -10.74 1.66 -10.65
C GLU A 210 -11.15 2.89 -11.49
N GLU A 211 -10.41 3.19 -12.55
CA GLU A 211 -10.67 4.29 -13.48
C GLU A 211 -11.88 3.93 -14.36
N LEU A 212 -11.90 2.72 -14.93
CA LEU A 212 -13.04 2.25 -15.73
C LEU A 212 -14.34 2.17 -14.92
N ARG A 213 -14.27 1.72 -13.68
CA ARG A 213 -15.44 1.63 -12.79
C ARG A 213 -16.03 2.99 -12.43
N ALA A 214 -15.26 4.07 -12.55
CA ALA A 214 -15.70 5.45 -12.31
C ALA A 214 -15.96 6.24 -13.59
N LEU A 215 -15.83 5.61 -14.75
CA LEU A 215 -16.02 6.28 -16.04
C LEU A 215 -17.50 6.59 -16.25
N THR A 216 -17.81 7.86 -16.57
CA THR A 216 -19.14 8.33 -16.95
C THR A 216 -19.20 8.61 -18.43
N TRP A 217 -20.40 8.62 -19.00
CA TRP A 217 -20.61 8.91 -20.42
C TRP A 217 -20.19 10.34 -20.78
N ALA A 218 -20.29 11.31 -19.87
CA ALA A 218 -19.75 12.67 -20.07
C ALA A 218 -18.22 12.71 -20.33
N ARG A 219 -17.53 11.60 -20.08
CA ARG A 219 -16.07 11.46 -20.28
C ARG A 219 -15.71 10.55 -21.44
N VAL A 220 -16.69 10.19 -22.27
CA VAL A 220 -16.52 9.34 -23.45
C VAL A 220 -16.93 10.14 -24.67
N ASP A 221 -16.00 10.36 -25.54
CA ASP A 221 -16.24 10.93 -26.87
C ASP A 221 -16.10 9.81 -27.90
N LEU A 222 -17.21 9.40 -28.51
CA LEU A 222 -17.24 8.34 -29.51
C LEU A 222 -17.11 8.88 -30.96
N ALA A 223 -17.32 10.16 -31.14
CA ALA A 223 -17.27 10.79 -32.48
C ALA A 223 -15.90 11.36 -32.80
N GLY A 224 -15.23 11.96 -31.80
CA GLY A 224 -14.11 12.84 -32.05
C GLY A 224 -14.55 14.12 -32.76
N ASP A 225 -13.58 14.87 -33.25
CA ASP A 225 -13.80 16.10 -34.04
C ASP A 225 -12.80 16.10 -35.19
N PRO A 226 -13.20 15.62 -36.39
CA PRO A 226 -12.33 15.56 -37.55
C PRO A 226 -12.05 16.96 -38.16
N ASP A 227 -12.94 17.93 -37.92
CA ASP A 227 -12.86 19.27 -38.50
C ASP A 227 -11.96 20.20 -37.64
N ARG A 228 -11.61 19.79 -36.46
CA ARG A 228 -10.68 20.52 -35.59
C ARG A 228 -9.26 20.48 -36.17
N ASN A 229 -8.51 21.53 -35.92
CA ASN A 229 -7.09 21.58 -36.28
C ASN A 229 -6.18 21.64 -35.04
N PRO A 230 -5.41 20.58 -34.68
CA PRO A 230 -5.39 19.27 -35.33
C PRO A 230 -6.68 18.46 -35.02
N PRO A 231 -7.07 17.50 -35.87
CA PRO A 231 -8.21 16.63 -35.65
C PRO A 231 -8.10 15.85 -34.33
N THR A 232 -9.21 15.72 -33.61
CA THR A 232 -9.24 14.93 -32.37
C THR A 232 -9.93 13.59 -32.61
N PRO A 233 -9.27 12.47 -32.30
CA PRO A 233 -9.89 11.16 -32.43
C PRO A 233 -10.92 10.90 -31.32
N PRO A 234 -11.82 9.93 -31.48
CA PRO A 234 -12.62 9.39 -30.38
C PRO A 234 -11.75 9.08 -29.17
N ALA A 235 -12.21 9.41 -27.98
CA ALA A 235 -11.36 9.35 -26.79
C ALA A 235 -12.14 9.13 -25.48
N ILE A 236 -11.45 8.68 -24.45
CA ILE A 236 -11.93 8.69 -23.05
C ILE A 236 -11.05 9.57 -22.17
N GLN A 237 -11.68 10.28 -21.24
CA GLN A 237 -10.99 11.08 -20.24
C GLN A 237 -10.91 10.31 -18.92
N VAL A 238 -9.73 9.78 -18.61
CA VAL A 238 -9.48 9.02 -17.38
C VAL A 238 -9.06 9.98 -16.27
N TRP A 239 -10.03 10.68 -15.68
CA TRP A 239 -9.81 11.76 -14.71
C TRP A 239 -10.33 11.42 -13.32
N ARG A 240 -11.10 10.34 -13.16
CA ARG A 240 -11.69 9.89 -11.90
C ARG A 240 -11.42 8.43 -11.61
N SER A 241 -11.58 8.03 -10.36
CA SER A 241 -11.56 6.65 -9.91
C SER A 241 -12.60 6.43 -8.81
N VAL A 242 -12.98 5.18 -8.55
CA VAL A 242 -13.91 4.79 -7.46
C VAL A 242 -13.30 4.95 -6.06
N ARG A 243 -12.42 5.90 -5.86
CA ARG A 243 -11.87 6.24 -4.54
C ARG A 243 -12.79 7.21 -3.82
N VAL A 244 -12.67 7.25 -2.50
CA VAL A 244 -13.51 8.10 -1.64
C VAL A 244 -13.50 9.57 -2.09
N ASP A 245 -12.34 10.06 -2.55
CA ASP A 245 -12.18 11.45 -3.03
C ASP A 245 -12.56 11.62 -4.50
N GLY A 246 -12.97 10.56 -5.19
CA GLY A 246 -13.34 10.59 -6.62
C GLY A 246 -12.18 10.90 -7.58
N ASP A 247 -10.96 11.14 -7.08
CA ASP A 247 -9.80 11.49 -7.89
C ASP A 247 -8.95 10.26 -8.26
N THR A 248 -8.11 10.41 -9.28
CA THR A 248 -7.09 9.41 -9.64
C THR A 248 -6.01 9.32 -8.56
N LYS A 249 -5.19 8.27 -8.58
CA LYS A 249 -4.15 8.02 -7.56
C LYS A 249 -3.17 9.19 -7.40
N THR A 250 -2.90 9.90 -8.48
CA THR A 250 -2.06 11.11 -8.51
C THR A 250 -2.60 12.06 -9.58
N LYS A 251 -2.35 13.36 -9.48
CA LYS A 251 -2.73 14.36 -10.51
C LYS A 251 -2.17 13.99 -11.90
N ASN A 252 -0.97 13.45 -11.97
CA ASN A 252 -0.34 12.97 -13.20
C ASN A 252 -1.01 11.73 -13.83
N SER A 253 -1.94 11.09 -13.11
CA SER A 253 -2.71 9.95 -13.66
C SER A 253 -3.90 10.39 -14.52
N ARG A 254 -4.26 11.69 -14.51
CA ARG A 254 -5.31 12.24 -15.38
C ARG A 254 -4.79 12.31 -16.80
N ARG A 255 -5.45 11.64 -17.71
CA ARG A 255 -5.09 11.57 -19.13
C ARG A 255 -6.29 11.37 -20.02
N THR A 256 -6.16 11.77 -21.28
CA THR A 256 -7.12 11.46 -22.34
C THR A 256 -6.49 10.38 -23.20
N LEU A 257 -7.22 9.30 -23.44
CA LEU A 257 -6.76 8.16 -24.22
C LEU A 257 -7.60 8.07 -25.49
N ALA A 258 -6.94 8.11 -26.64
CA ALA A 258 -7.59 7.83 -27.92
C ALA A 258 -8.14 6.39 -27.93
N LEU A 259 -9.29 6.22 -28.55
CA LEU A 259 -9.98 4.94 -28.63
C LEU A 259 -9.66 4.25 -29.96
N PRO A 260 -9.12 3.02 -29.94
CA PRO A 260 -9.11 2.15 -31.11
C PRO A 260 -10.53 1.91 -31.62
N ALA A 261 -10.72 1.69 -32.93
CA ALA A 261 -12.03 1.48 -33.54
C ALA A 261 -12.84 0.39 -32.83
N ARG A 262 -12.19 -0.69 -32.39
CA ARG A 262 -12.87 -1.79 -31.66
C ARG A 262 -13.42 -1.32 -30.29
N CYS A 263 -12.78 -0.35 -29.65
CA CYS A 263 -13.31 0.25 -28.42
C CYS A 263 -14.54 1.12 -28.70
N VAL A 264 -14.51 1.90 -29.79
CA VAL A 264 -15.63 2.73 -30.21
C VAL A 264 -16.85 1.84 -30.50
N SER A 265 -16.70 0.79 -31.29
CA SER A 265 -17.78 -0.16 -31.61
C SER A 265 -18.36 -0.83 -30.37
N ALA A 266 -17.48 -1.30 -29.44
CA ALA A 266 -17.92 -1.95 -28.22
C ALA A 266 -18.65 -1.00 -27.26
N LEU A 267 -18.20 0.26 -27.16
CA LEU A 267 -18.85 1.28 -26.33
C LEU A 267 -20.16 1.77 -26.94
N THR A 268 -20.25 1.92 -28.27
CA THR A 268 -21.50 2.27 -28.95
C THR A 268 -22.57 1.21 -28.70
N ALA A 269 -22.25 -0.05 -28.95
CA ALA A 269 -23.17 -1.16 -28.67
C ALA A 269 -23.52 -1.25 -27.16
N HIS A 270 -22.61 -0.89 -26.27
CA HIS A 270 -22.88 -0.87 -24.85
C HIS A 270 -23.81 0.29 -24.44
N HIS A 271 -23.63 1.47 -25.00
CA HIS A 271 -24.48 2.64 -24.80
C HIS A 271 -25.92 2.38 -25.24
N GLU A 272 -26.09 1.75 -26.40
CA GLU A 272 -27.41 1.35 -26.92
C GLU A 272 -28.10 0.32 -26.01
N ARG A 273 -27.37 -0.69 -25.55
CA ARG A 273 -27.88 -1.69 -24.60
C ARG A 273 -28.33 -1.12 -23.28
N GLN A 274 -27.72 -0.02 -22.85
CA GLN A 274 -28.11 0.72 -21.63
C GLN A 274 -29.34 1.63 -21.85
N GLY A 275 -29.88 1.70 -23.06
CA GLY A 275 -31.03 2.57 -23.41
C GLY A 275 -30.61 4.05 -23.55
N ARG A 276 -29.39 4.32 -23.95
CA ARG A 276 -28.81 5.66 -24.13
C ARG A 276 -28.92 6.51 -22.88
N PRO A 277 -28.19 6.12 -21.82
CA PRO A 277 -28.23 6.80 -20.52
C PRO A 277 -27.73 8.24 -20.60
N ASP A 278 -28.09 9.04 -19.58
CA ASP A 278 -27.61 10.42 -19.45
C ASP A 278 -26.10 10.48 -19.33
N ALA A 279 -25.52 11.63 -19.69
CA ALA A 279 -24.09 11.90 -19.68
C ALA A 279 -23.40 11.62 -18.33
N ASP A 280 -24.08 11.90 -17.22
CA ASP A 280 -23.54 11.69 -15.87
C ASP A 280 -23.65 10.24 -15.39
N SER A 281 -24.34 9.38 -16.15
CA SER A 281 -24.47 7.96 -15.84
C SER A 281 -23.12 7.24 -16.02
N LEU A 282 -22.88 6.23 -15.16
CA LEU A 282 -21.70 5.38 -15.27
C LEU A 282 -21.76 4.53 -16.54
N VAL A 283 -20.64 4.44 -17.26
CA VAL A 283 -20.47 3.52 -18.40
C VAL A 283 -20.62 2.07 -17.92
N PHE A 284 -20.04 1.73 -16.78
CA PHE A 284 -20.07 0.39 -16.19
C PHE A 284 -20.78 0.43 -14.84
N ALA A 285 -22.10 0.38 -14.87
CA ALA A 285 -22.94 0.40 -13.68
C ALA A 285 -23.41 -1.01 -13.27
N SER A 286 -23.72 -1.16 -11.99
CA SER A 286 -24.50 -2.28 -11.48
C SER A 286 -25.96 -2.13 -11.89
N THR A 287 -26.78 -3.16 -11.66
CA THR A 287 -28.24 -3.10 -11.89
C THR A 287 -28.93 -2.00 -11.06
N ALA A 288 -28.30 -1.56 -9.97
CA ALA A 288 -28.76 -0.46 -9.12
C ALA A 288 -28.20 0.92 -9.55
N GLY A 289 -27.53 1.04 -10.69
CA GLY A 289 -26.93 2.29 -11.18
C GLY A 289 -25.63 2.72 -10.45
N THR A 290 -25.10 1.90 -9.54
CA THR A 290 -23.87 2.21 -8.79
C THR A 290 -22.62 1.65 -9.49
N ALA A 291 -21.44 2.16 -9.12
CA ALA A 291 -20.18 1.64 -9.65
C ALA A 291 -20.04 0.13 -9.34
N LEU A 292 -19.60 -0.64 -10.34
CA LEU A 292 -19.37 -2.06 -10.18
C LEU A 292 -18.37 -2.33 -9.04
N ASP A 293 -18.69 -3.26 -8.15
CA ASP A 293 -17.72 -3.74 -7.16
C ASP A 293 -16.64 -4.59 -7.84
N ARG A 294 -15.41 -4.52 -7.33
CA ARG A 294 -14.27 -5.27 -7.89
C ARG A 294 -14.49 -6.78 -7.92
N HIS A 295 -15.20 -7.30 -6.91
CA HIS A 295 -15.49 -8.74 -6.84
C HIS A 295 -16.56 -9.15 -7.85
N ASN A 296 -17.52 -8.26 -8.12
CA ASN A 296 -18.53 -8.48 -9.16
C ASN A 296 -17.88 -8.47 -10.55
N VAL A 297 -16.96 -7.52 -10.82
CA VAL A 297 -16.19 -7.52 -12.07
C VAL A 297 -15.40 -8.83 -12.22
N LEU A 298 -14.67 -9.25 -11.17
CA LEU A 298 -13.90 -10.50 -11.20
C LEU A 298 -14.80 -11.72 -11.42
N ARG A 299 -15.97 -11.77 -10.76
CA ARG A 299 -16.94 -12.87 -10.92
C ARG A 299 -17.45 -12.96 -12.35
N ALA A 300 -17.79 -11.83 -12.97
CA ALA A 300 -18.23 -11.77 -14.36
C ALA A 300 -17.10 -12.02 -15.38
N PHE A 301 -15.86 -11.72 -15.01
CA PHE A 301 -14.68 -11.92 -15.85
C PHE A 301 -14.28 -13.40 -15.98
N ARG A 302 -14.38 -14.18 -14.90
CA ARG A 302 -13.94 -15.58 -14.85
C ARG A 302 -14.60 -16.49 -15.92
N PRO A 303 -15.92 -16.44 -16.15
CA PRO A 303 -16.53 -17.23 -17.21
C PRO A 303 -16.01 -16.88 -18.61
N VAL A 304 -15.71 -15.60 -18.87
CA VAL A 304 -15.14 -15.16 -20.13
C VAL A 304 -13.74 -15.71 -20.33
N VAL A 305 -12.91 -15.69 -19.27
CA VAL A 305 -11.58 -16.28 -19.28
C VAL A 305 -11.63 -17.78 -19.58
N ALA A 306 -12.55 -18.51 -18.92
CA ALA A 306 -12.76 -19.94 -19.19
C ALA A 306 -13.16 -20.20 -20.65
N LYS A 307 -14.11 -19.40 -21.20
CA LYS A 307 -14.53 -19.48 -22.60
C LYS A 307 -13.38 -19.20 -23.60
N ALA A 308 -12.40 -18.38 -23.18
CA ALA A 308 -11.19 -18.12 -23.95
C ALA A 308 -10.13 -19.25 -23.86
N GLY A 309 -10.43 -20.37 -23.18
CA GLY A 309 -9.48 -21.47 -23.00
C GLY A 309 -8.38 -21.21 -21.97
N LEU A 310 -8.56 -20.22 -21.08
CA LEU A 310 -7.61 -19.84 -20.04
C LEU A 310 -8.09 -20.28 -18.65
N ASP A 311 -7.18 -20.53 -17.71
CA ASP A 311 -7.55 -20.86 -16.31
C ASP A 311 -8.08 -19.61 -15.59
N PRO A 312 -9.37 -19.59 -15.16
CA PRO A 312 -9.97 -18.45 -14.47
C PRO A 312 -9.32 -18.09 -13.13
N SER A 313 -8.60 -19.03 -12.50
CA SER A 313 -7.88 -18.78 -11.25
C SER A 313 -6.62 -17.94 -11.46
N ASP A 314 -6.08 -17.98 -12.66
CA ASP A 314 -4.83 -17.35 -13.06
C ASP A 314 -4.98 -15.91 -13.53
N TRP A 315 -6.20 -15.47 -13.80
CA TRP A 315 -6.43 -14.17 -14.44
C TRP A 315 -7.40 -13.31 -13.64
N THR A 316 -7.09 -12.03 -13.53
CA THR A 316 -7.97 -10.99 -12.99
C THR A 316 -8.02 -9.82 -13.97
N PRO A 317 -9.01 -8.92 -13.88
CA PRO A 317 -9.08 -7.74 -14.74
C PRO A 317 -7.82 -6.84 -14.71
N ARG A 318 -7.01 -6.94 -13.65
CA ARG A 318 -5.77 -6.19 -13.55
C ARG A 318 -4.72 -6.63 -14.58
N GLU A 319 -4.67 -7.92 -14.91
CA GLU A 319 -3.74 -8.47 -15.87
C GLU A 319 -4.03 -7.99 -17.32
N LEU A 320 -5.23 -7.47 -17.62
CA LEU A 320 -5.52 -6.84 -18.91
C LEU A 320 -4.63 -5.62 -19.17
N ARG A 321 -4.42 -4.79 -18.14
CA ARG A 321 -3.48 -3.67 -18.24
C ARG A 321 -2.01 -4.12 -18.34
N HIS A 322 -1.63 -5.21 -17.68
CA HIS A 322 -0.29 -5.78 -17.86
C HIS A 322 -0.12 -6.30 -19.28
N SER A 323 -1.15 -6.93 -19.83
CA SER A 323 -1.16 -7.40 -21.21
C SER A 323 -1.06 -6.24 -22.22
N PHE A 324 -1.78 -5.13 -21.99
CA PHE A 324 -1.64 -3.89 -22.77
C PHE A 324 -0.19 -3.42 -22.83
N VAL A 325 0.47 -3.31 -21.67
CA VAL A 325 1.89 -2.90 -21.59
C VAL A 325 2.79 -3.86 -22.35
N SER A 326 2.60 -5.17 -22.16
CA SER A 326 3.38 -6.20 -22.84
C SER A 326 3.21 -6.17 -24.35
N LEU A 327 1.97 -6.15 -24.83
CA LEU A 327 1.66 -6.15 -26.26
C LEU A 327 2.22 -4.91 -26.99
N LEU A 328 2.12 -3.72 -26.36
CA LEU A 328 2.73 -2.51 -26.92
C LEU A 328 4.25 -2.57 -26.93
N SER A 329 4.85 -3.12 -25.87
CA SER A 329 6.28 -3.32 -25.82
C SER A 329 6.78 -4.31 -26.87
N ASP A 330 6.03 -5.40 -27.10
CA ASP A 330 6.34 -6.38 -28.13
C ASP A 330 6.20 -5.81 -29.54
N SER A 331 5.30 -4.80 -29.71
CA SER A 331 5.16 -4.07 -30.98
C SER A 331 6.27 -3.02 -31.21
N GLY A 332 7.19 -2.84 -30.27
CA GLY A 332 8.32 -1.92 -30.40
C GLY A 332 8.08 -0.50 -29.87
N MET A 333 6.93 -0.23 -29.23
CA MET A 333 6.67 1.07 -28.59
C MET A 333 7.63 1.32 -27.43
N SER A 334 8.12 2.58 -27.29
CA SER A 334 9.07 2.92 -26.22
C SER A 334 8.43 2.84 -24.83
N ILE A 335 9.26 2.56 -23.81
CA ILE A 335 8.80 2.44 -22.41
C ILE A 335 8.19 3.76 -21.91
N GLU A 336 8.73 4.88 -22.33
CA GLU A 336 8.27 6.22 -21.98
C GLU A 336 6.87 6.45 -22.52
N GLN A 337 6.63 6.16 -23.80
CA GLN A 337 5.31 6.28 -24.43
C GLN A 337 4.27 5.37 -23.75
N ILE A 338 4.64 4.13 -23.42
CA ILE A 338 3.78 3.20 -22.68
C ILE A 338 3.50 3.72 -21.26
N ALA A 339 4.50 4.30 -20.58
CA ALA A 339 4.34 4.88 -19.26
C ALA A 339 3.36 6.06 -19.28
N ASP A 340 3.41 6.92 -20.28
CA ASP A 340 2.50 8.04 -20.48
C ASP A 340 1.06 7.56 -20.72
N LEU A 341 0.85 6.59 -21.62
CA LEU A 341 -0.46 5.97 -21.85
C LEU A 341 -1.03 5.36 -20.55
N CYS A 342 -0.17 4.76 -19.76
CA CYS A 342 -0.54 4.18 -18.48
C CYS A 342 -0.72 5.22 -17.37
N GLY A 343 -0.24 6.45 -17.50
CA GLY A 343 -0.22 7.45 -16.44
C GLY A 343 0.64 6.98 -15.25
N HIS A 344 1.85 6.52 -15.53
CA HIS A 344 2.87 6.23 -14.55
C HIS A 344 3.70 7.50 -14.29
N SER A 345 4.10 7.74 -13.03
CA SER A 345 4.96 8.87 -12.67
C SER A 345 6.44 8.67 -13.05
N GLY A 346 6.75 7.53 -13.69
CA GLY A 346 8.09 7.17 -14.15
C GLY A 346 8.09 5.77 -14.79
N THR A 347 9.19 5.39 -15.41
CA THR A 347 9.33 4.14 -16.17
C THR A 347 9.47 2.90 -15.29
N THR A 348 9.89 3.03 -14.03
CA THR A 348 10.20 1.89 -13.13
C THR A 348 9.07 0.86 -13.01
N VAL A 349 7.80 1.30 -13.03
CA VAL A 349 6.63 0.40 -12.96
C VAL A 349 6.46 -0.33 -14.30
N THR A 350 6.64 0.38 -15.41
CA THR A 350 6.57 -0.17 -16.77
C THR A 350 7.71 -1.14 -17.00
N GLU A 351 8.93 -0.80 -16.62
CA GLU A 351 10.11 -1.66 -16.66
C GLU A 351 9.92 -2.95 -15.85
N GLY A 352 9.29 -2.88 -14.68
CA GLY A 352 8.99 -4.05 -13.84
C GLY A 352 8.09 -5.06 -14.54
N VAL A 353 7.15 -4.61 -15.38
CA VAL A 353 6.33 -5.49 -16.23
C VAL A 353 7.12 -6.01 -17.42
N TYR A 354 7.93 -5.15 -18.05
CA TYR A 354 8.74 -5.48 -19.22
C TYR A 354 9.87 -6.47 -18.92
N ARG A 355 10.57 -6.33 -17.78
CA ARG A 355 11.68 -7.23 -17.38
C ARG A 355 11.26 -8.68 -17.17
N HIS A 356 9.99 -8.96 -16.94
CA HIS A 356 9.48 -10.33 -16.84
C HIS A 356 9.36 -11.03 -18.21
N GLN A 357 9.37 -10.26 -19.29
CA GLN A 357 9.50 -10.75 -20.66
C GLN A 357 10.97 -10.63 -21.11
N LEU A 358 11.85 -11.44 -20.52
CA LEU A 358 13.23 -11.58 -20.98
C LEU A 358 13.17 -12.04 -22.44
N ARG A 359 13.36 -11.13 -23.38
CA ARG A 359 13.76 -11.51 -24.74
C ARG A 359 15.09 -12.22 -24.59
N PRO A 360 15.23 -13.49 -24.96
CA PRO A 360 16.47 -14.24 -24.78
C PRO A 360 17.63 -13.63 -25.57
N VAL A 361 17.34 -12.76 -26.55
CA VAL A 361 18.32 -12.05 -27.36
C VAL A 361 17.84 -10.62 -27.64
N LEU A 362 18.69 -9.63 -27.37
CA LEU A 362 18.45 -8.21 -27.68
C LEU A 362 18.81 -7.94 -29.14
N LEU A 363 17.89 -8.20 -30.06
CA LEU A 363 18.09 -8.09 -31.51
C LEU A 363 18.16 -6.63 -32.02
N SER A 364 17.49 -5.68 -31.37
CA SER A 364 17.36 -4.31 -31.87
C SER A 364 18.71 -3.60 -32.04
N GLY A 365 19.66 -3.86 -31.15
CA GLY A 365 21.02 -3.34 -31.25
C GLY A 365 21.77 -3.92 -32.47
N ALA A 366 21.69 -5.22 -32.65
CA ALA A 366 22.33 -5.91 -33.78
C ALA A 366 21.76 -5.42 -35.11
N ILE A 367 20.41 -5.39 -35.24
CA ILE A 367 19.73 -4.89 -36.47
C ILE A 367 20.11 -3.43 -36.78
N THR A 368 20.20 -2.58 -35.74
CA THR A 368 20.61 -1.18 -35.92
C THR A 368 22.08 -1.08 -36.37
N MET A 369 22.96 -1.87 -35.78
CA MET A 369 24.38 -1.89 -36.16
C MET A 369 24.56 -2.46 -37.54
N ASP A 370 23.82 -3.51 -37.92
CA ASP A 370 23.84 -4.07 -39.31
C ASP A 370 23.35 -3.02 -40.30
N ARG A 371 22.35 -2.17 -39.94
CA ARG A 371 21.91 -1.08 -40.82
C ARG A 371 22.95 0.04 -40.97
N LEU A 372 23.71 0.32 -39.88
CA LEU A 372 24.71 1.38 -39.87
C LEU A 372 26.03 0.93 -40.50
N PHE A 373 26.40 -0.34 -40.35
CA PHE A 373 27.71 -0.88 -40.72
C PHE A 373 27.61 -2.15 -41.53
N GLY A 374 26.40 -2.53 -42.00
CA GLY A 374 26.23 -3.71 -42.86
C GLY A 374 27.12 -3.60 -44.07
N ALA A 375 27.83 -4.69 -44.40
CA ALA A 375 28.71 -4.75 -45.52
C ALA A 375 27.95 -4.39 -46.80
N GLU A 376 28.50 -3.46 -47.57
CA GLU A 376 28.16 -3.26 -48.96
C GLU A 376 28.35 -4.59 -49.69
N SER A 377 27.29 -5.18 -50.21
CA SER A 377 27.33 -6.37 -51.07
C SER A 377 27.60 -5.94 -52.46
#